data_e7f83cd48d64be34b85d0f574065f50c
#
_entry.id   e7f83cd48d64be34b85d0f574065f50c
#
_cell.length_a   1.000
_cell.length_b   1.000
_cell.length_c   1.000
_cell.angle_alpha   90.00
_cell.angle_beta   90.00
_cell.angle_gamma   90.00
#
_symmetry.space_group_name_H-M   'P 1'
#
loop_
_entity.id
_entity.type
_entity.pdbx_description
1 polymer ?
#
loop_
_entity_poly.entity_id
_entity_poly.type
_entity_poly.pdbx_seq_one_letter_code
_entity_poly.pdbx_strand_id
1 'polypeptide(L)'
;YINCLTHPVVDCGSGSSPNQERIIQLSPDAMIISPFENNTAHDKLAALGIPIIQGAEYMESTALGRAEWMKFYGLLVGAEEASCTLFHAVEQRYDSLKSLAAHTQRKPLIFTDRLYGNIWYQPGTESTAARLYADAGAAIPFSHSQSGSVALSAEQVYTQAHPADHWLF
;
A
#
# COMPACT_ATOMS: atom_id res chain seq x y z
N TYR A 1 11.28 -11.29 -9.81
CA TYR A 1 11.00 -11.99 -8.54
C TYR A 1 10.46 -13.41 -8.78
N ILE A 2 9.43 -13.60 -9.62
CA ILE A 2 8.81 -14.91 -9.90
C ILE A 2 9.85 -15.95 -10.36
N ASN A 3 10.86 -15.53 -11.12
CA ASN A 3 11.92 -16.43 -11.61
C ASN A 3 12.92 -16.89 -10.54
N CYS A 4 12.85 -16.38 -9.32
CA CYS A 4 13.69 -16.76 -8.19
C CYS A 4 13.01 -17.78 -7.26
N LEU A 5 11.74 -18.14 -7.54
CA LEU A 5 10.99 -19.09 -6.73
C LEU A 5 11.41 -20.53 -7.06
N THR A 6 11.65 -21.31 -6.03
CA THR A 6 11.99 -22.73 -6.16
C THR A 6 10.79 -23.62 -6.47
N HIS A 7 9.58 -23.10 -6.25
CA HIS A 7 8.33 -23.82 -6.49
C HIS A 7 7.47 -23.06 -7.51
N PRO A 8 6.67 -23.75 -8.33
CA PRO A 8 5.81 -23.12 -9.30
C PRO A 8 4.73 -22.27 -8.62
N VAL A 9 4.48 -21.10 -9.16
CA VAL A 9 3.35 -20.25 -8.75
C VAL A 9 2.09 -20.79 -9.42
N VAL A 10 1.05 -21.02 -8.63
CA VAL A 10 -0.24 -21.50 -9.11
C VAL A 10 -1.26 -20.37 -9.03
N ASP A 11 -1.88 -20.03 -10.15
CA ASP A 11 -2.95 -19.06 -10.19
C ASP A 11 -4.23 -19.67 -9.56
N CYS A 12 -4.70 -19.06 -8.49
CA CYS A 12 -5.90 -19.45 -7.77
C CYS A 12 -7.09 -18.48 -7.97
N GLY A 13 -7.05 -17.65 -9.01
CA GLY A 13 -8.06 -16.63 -9.29
C GLY A 13 -7.80 -15.31 -8.57
N SER A 14 -8.80 -14.41 -8.64
CA SER A 14 -8.72 -13.13 -7.94
C SER A 14 -9.19 -13.24 -6.48
N GLY A 15 -8.79 -12.31 -5.62
CA GLY A 15 -9.26 -12.24 -4.23
C GLY A 15 -10.80 -12.16 -4.13
N SER A 16 -11.45 -11.44 -5.05
CA SER A 16 -12.91 -11.34 -5.11
C SER A 16 -13.60 -12.59 -5.69
N SER A 17 -12.87 -13.45 -6.40
CA SER A 17 -13.39 -14.69 -7.00
C SER A 17 -12.32 -15.80 -6.97
N PRO A 18 -12.00 -16.33 -5.77
CA PRO A 18 -10.99 -17.36 -5.63
C PRO A 18 -11.48 -18.71 -6.16
N ASN A 19 -10.60 -19.45 -6.83
CA ASN A 19 -10.85 -20.82 -7.24
C ASN A 19 -10.71 -21.76 -6.04
N GLN A 20 -11.83 -22.02 -5.35
CA GLN A 20 -11.86 -22.80 -4.12
C GLN A 20 -11.31 -24.23 -4.31
N GLU A 21 -11.67 -24.89 -5.42
CA GLU A 21 -11.22 -26.27 -5.68
C GLU A 21 -9.69 -26.34 -5.78
N ARG A 22 -9.11 -25.37 -6.49
CA ARG A 22 -7.67 -25.30 -6.66
C ARG A 22 -6.93 -24.98 -5.36
N ILE A 23 -7.50 -24.10 -4.53
CA ILE A 23 -6.97 -23.80 -3.20
C ILE A 23 -7.00 -25.03 -2.30
N ILE A 24 -8.12 -25.76 -2.30
CA ILE A 24 -8.26 -27.01 -1.52
C ILE A 24 -7.25 -28.06 -1.98
N GLN A 25 -7.05 -28.20 -3.29
CA GLN A 25 -6.05 -29.15 -3.85
C GLN A 25 -4.62 -28.81 -3.45
N LEU A 26 -4.32 -27.51 -3.30
CA LEU A 26 -3.00 -27.05 -2.87
C LEU A 26 -2.75 -27.28 -1.38
N SER A 27 -3.82 -27.43 -0.59
CA SER A 27 -3.75 -27.62 0.86
C SER A 27 -2.79 -26.63 1.55
N PRO A 28 -3.01 -25.31 1.39
CA PRO A 28 -2.08 -24.34 1.95
C PRO A 28 -2.14 -24.34 3.49
N ASP A 29 -1.03 -24.03 4.14
CA ASP A 29 -0.96 -23.87 5.60
C ASP A 29 -1.78 -22.67 6.09
N ALA A 30 -1.94 -21.62 5.26
CA ALA A 30 -2.79 -20.47 5.52
C ALA A 30 -3.08 -19.70 4.22
N MET A 31 -4.11 -18.87 4.26
CA MET A 31 -4.40 -17.87 3.23
C MET A 31 -4.25 -16.47 3.80
N ILE A 32 -3.54 -15.59 3.11
CA ILE A 32 -3.50 -14.16 3.41
C ILE A 32 -4.48 -13.47 2.47
N ILE A 33 -5.44 -12.76 3.04
CA ILE A 33 -6.48 -12.04 2.31
C ILE A 33 -6.50 -10.57 2.71
N SER A 34 -7.00 -9.70 1.83
CA SER A 34 -7.28 -8.33 2.20
C SER A 34 -8.60 -8.23 2.96
N PRO A 35 -8.67 -7.54 4.11
CA PRO A 35 -9.92 -7.35 4.85
C PRO A 35 -10.96 -6.53 4.08
N PHE A 36 -10.58 -5.90 2.98
CA PHE A 36 -11.50 -5.17 2.10
C PHE A 36 -12.44 -6.09 1.30
N GLU A 37 -12.07 -7.35 1.18
CA GLU A 37 -12.84 -8.34 0.42
C GLU A 37 -13.81 -9.08 1.32
N ASN A 38 -15.01 -8.54 1.49
CA ASN A 38 -16.10 -9.26 2.16
C ASN A 38 -16.62 -10.37 1.25
N ASN A 39 -15.96 -11.53 1.28
CA ASN A 39 -16.21 -12.63 0.36
C ASN A 39 -16.58 -13.90 1.11
N THR A 40 -17.82 -14.36 0.93
CA THR A 40 -18.33 -15.63 1.49
C THR A 40 -17.53 -16.87 1.07
N ALA A 41 -16.72 -16.76 0.01
CA ALA A 41 -15.82 -17.83 -0.39
C ALA A 41 -14.71 -18.06 0.65
N HIS A 42 -14.25 -17.02 1.31
CA HIS A 42 -13.25 -17.12 2.38
C HIS A 42 -13.81 -17.84 3.60
N ASP A 43 -15.09 -17.58 3.97
CA ASP A 43 -15.76 -18.28 5.07
C ASP A 43 -15.85 -19.79 4.82
N LYS A 44 -16.11 -20.18 3.58
CA LYS A 44 -16.16 -21.60 3.20
C LYS A 44 -14.78 -22.27 3.30
N LEU A 45 -13.72 -21.60 2.89
CA LEU A 45 -12.35 -22.10 3.00
C LEU A 45 -11.91 -22.21 4.47
N ALA A 46 -12.27 -21.22 5.29
CA ALA A 46 -12.05 -21.26 6.74
C ALA A 46 -12.79 -22.44 7.39
N ALA A 47 -14.04 -22.70 7.00
CA ALA A 47 -14.82 -23.83 7.49
C ALA A 47 -14.23 -25.20 7.12
N LEU A 48 -13.40 -25.26 6.07
CA LEU A 48 -12.64 -26.45 5.68
C LEU A 48 -11.30 -26.59 6.44
N GLY A 49 -11.04 -25.70 7.41
CA GLY A 49 -9.85 -25.74 8.25
C GLY A 49 -8.64 -25.01 7.69
N ILE A 50 -8.78 -24.23 6.63
CA ILE A 50 -7.70 -23.38 6.11
C ILE A 50 -7.66 -22.09 6.93
N PRO A 51 -6.57 -21.81 7.68
CA PRO A 51 -6.46 -20.57 8.45
C PRO A 51 -6.49 -19.34 7.55
N ILE A 52 -7.30 -18.34 7.90
CA ILE A 52 -7.40 -17.08 7.19
C ILE A 52 -6.68 -16.00 7.99
N ILE A 53 -5.72 -15.35 7.36
CA ILE A 53 -4.93 -14.25 7.90
C ILE A 53 -5.32 -12.97 7.15
N GLN A 54 -5.69 -11.93 7.87
CA GLN A 54 -6.02 -10.65 7.27
C GLN A 54 -4.76 -9.78 7.14
N GLY A 55 -4.34 -9.50 5.90
CA GLY A 55 -3.27 -8.55 5.58
C GLY A 55 -3.85 -7.15 5.42
N ALA A 56 -3.60 -6.26 6.38
CA ALA A 56 -4.17 -4.93 6.45
C ALA A 56 -3.12 -3.81 6.29
N GLU A 57 -1.96 -4.11 5.70
CA GLU A 57 -0.86 -3.17 5.52
C GLU A 57 -1.25 -1.91 4.74
N TYR A 58 -2.23 -2.02 3.85
CA TYR A 58 -2.72 -0.88 3.07
C TYR A 58 -3.51 0.14 3.93
N MET A 59 -3.99 -0.27 5.11
CA MET A 59 -4.71 0.59 6.06
C MET A 59 -3.76 1.41 6.94
N GLU A 60 -2.46 1.09 6.93
CA GLU A 60 -1.47 1.85 7.68
C GLU A 60 -1.38 3.29 7.19
N SER A 61 -1.35 4.20 8.14
CA SER A 61 -1.34 5.64 7.85
C SER A 61 0.03 6.20 7.54
N THR A 62 1.10 5.41 7.69
CA THR A 62 2.48 5.83 7.44
C THR A 62 3.22 4.85 6.54
N ALA A 63 4.22 5.34 5.81
CA ALA A 63 5.05 4.50 4.95
C ALA A 63 5.85 3.46 5.74
N LEU A 64 6.38 3.85 6.91
CA LEU A 64 7.10 2.93 7.79
C LEU A 64 6.15 1.91 8.43
N GLY A 65 4.95 2.29 8.83
CA GLY A 65 3.94 1.34 9.32
C GLY A 65 3.63 0.27 8.26
N ARG A 66 3.44 0.67 6.99
CA ARG A 66 3.28 -0.31 5.90
C ARG A 66 4.48 -1.21 5.72
N ALA A 67 5.69 -0.66 5.79
CA ALA A 67 6.92 -1.42 5.66
C ALA A 67 7.11 -2.39 6.84
N GLU A 68 6.65 -2.04 8.03
CA GLU A 68 6.78 -2.87 9.23
C GLU A 68 6.05 -4.21 9.13
N TRP A 69 5.01 -4.30 8.31
CA TRP A 69 4.32 -5.57 8.03
C TRP A 69 5.25 -6.66 7.50
N MET A 70 6.42 -6.30 6.95
CA MET A 70 7.43 -7.29 6.57
C MET A 70 7.86 -8.17 7.75
N LYS A 71 7.84 -7.66 8.98
CA LYS A 71 8.16 -8.44 10.19
C LYS A 71 7.09 -9.51 10.43
N PHE A 72 5.81 -9.12 10.28
CA PHE A 72 4.70 -10.06 10.40
C PHE A 72 4.79 -11.19 9.37
N TYR A 73 5.02 -10.83 8.10
CA TYR A 73 5.19 -11.85 7.05
C TYR A 73 6.45 -12.69 7.27
N GLY A 74 7.53 -12.07 7.76
CA GLY A 74 8.76 -12.80 8.13
C GLY A 74 8.51 -13.83 9.22
N LEU A 75 7.72 -13.49 10.24
CA LEU A 75 7.34 -14.41 11.31
C LEU A 75 6.57 -15.62 10.75
N LEU A 76 5.62 -15.41 9.83
CA LEU A 76 4.82 -16.49 9.25
C LEU A 76 5.65 -17.53 8.48
N VAL A 77 6.79 -17.13 7.93
CA VAL A 77 7.66 -18.01 7.12
C VAL A 77 8.98 -18.38 7.82
N GLY A 78 9.11 -18.11 9.12
CA GLY A 78 10.31 -18.41 9.89
C GLY A 78 11.52 -17.55 9.52
N ALA A 79 11.33 -16.36 8.97
CA ALA A 79 12.36 -15.41 8.56
C ALA A 79 12.34 -14.13 9.41
N GLU A 80 11.99 -14.22 10.68
CA GLU A 80 11.79 -13.08 11.58
C GLU A 80 13.05 -12.22 11.71
N GLU A 81 14.20 -12.82 11.98
CA GLU A 81 15.46 -12.11 12.14
C GLU A 81 15.85 -11.33 10.86
N ALA A 82 15.72 -11.98 9.71
CA ALA A 82 16.01 -11.35 8.42
C ALA A 82 15.07 -10.17 8.12
N SER A 83 13.78 -10.34 8.40
CA SER A 83 12.77 -9.30 8.18
C SER A 83 12.95 -8.12 9.15
N CYS A 84 13.29 -8.39 10.41
CA CYS A 84 13.61 -7.33 11.37
C CYS A 84 14.86 -6.55 10.95
N THR A 85 15.92 -7.24 10.53
CA THR A 85 17.14 -6.60 10.04
C THR A 85 16.87 -5.73 8.82
N LEU A 86 16.08 -6.24 7.87
CA LEU A 86 15.69 -5.49 6.68
C LEU A 86 14.85 -4.25 7.04
N PHE A 87 13.88 -4.41 7.94
CA PHE A 87 13.05 -3.28 8.37
C PHE A 87 13.91 -2.19 9.01
N HIS A 88 14.81 -2.53 9.93
CA HIS A 88 15.69 -1.52 10.55
C HIS A 88 16.55 -0.78 9.53
N ALA A 89 17.04 -1.47 8.51
CA ALA A 89 17.80 -0.81 7.45
C ALA A 89 16.92 0.17 6.63
N VAL A 90 15.66 -0.19 6.39
CA VAL A 90 14.67 0.68 5.71
C VAL A 90 14.35 1.89 6.59
N GLU A 91 14.05 1.67 7.87
CA GLU A 91 13.73 2.70 8.85
C GLU A 91 14.85 3.74 8.96
N GLN A 92 16.10 3.30 9.16
CA GLN A 92 17.25 4.20 9.25
C GLN A 92 17.44 5.06 7.99
N ARG A 93 17.28 4.46 6.81
CA ARG A 93 17.37 5.20 5.54
C ARG A 93 16.24 6.20 5.37
N TYR A 94 15.02 5.80 5.73
CA TYR A 94 13.85 6.65 5.68
C TYR A 94 14.02 7.88 6.58
N ASP A 95 14.40 7.68 7.84
CA ASP A 95 14.60 8.74 8.80
C ASP A 95 15.75 9.68 8.41
N SER A 96 16.82 9.15 7.83
CA SER A 96 17.91 9.94 7.28
C SER A 96 17.44 10.86 6.16
N LEU A 97 16.67 10.32 5.19
CA LEU A 97 16.12 11.10 4.08
C LEU A 97 15.10 12.13 4.54
N LYS A 98 14.23 11.76 5.47
CA LYS A 98 13.26 12.67 6.09
C LYS A 98 13.95 13.83 6.81
N SER A 99 15.00 13.53 7.57
CA SER A 99 15.80 14.55 8.24
C SER A 99 16.48 15.48 7.24
N LEU A 100 17.00 14.95 6.14
CA LEU A 100 17.59 15.76 5.06
C LEU A 100 16.53 16.68 4.43
N ALA A 101 15.35 16.15 4.11
CA ALA A 101 14.25 16.88 3.53
C ALA A 101 13.72 17.99 4.46
N ALA A 102 13.74 17.78 5.79
CA ALA A 102 13.29 18.77 6.77
C ALA A 102 14.14 20.07 6.78
N HIS A 103 15.36 20.01 6.27
CA HIS A 103 16.24 21.18 6.16
C HIS A 103 16.02 22.01 4.89
N THR A 104 15.17 21.57 3.98
CA THR A 104 14.87 22.33 2.75
C THR A 104 14.03 23.57 3.07
N GLN A 105 14.47 24.72 2.59
CA GLN A 105 13.77 26.00 2.83
C GLN A 105 12.48 26.12 2.02
N ARG A 106 12.44 25.51 0.84
CA ARG A 106 11.28 25.51 -0.05
C ARG A 106 10.68 24.12 -0.15
N LYS A 107 9.39 24.03 0.11
CA LYS A 107 8.60 22.82 -0.12
C LYS A 107 7.97 22.89 -1.52
N PRO A 108 8.43 22.11 -2.49
CA PRO A 108 7.79 22.10 -3.80
C PRO A 108 6.35 21.61 -3.68
N LEU A 109 5.46 22.23 -4.44
CA LEU A 109 4.09 21.82 -4.55
C LEU A 109 4.00 20.74 -5.64
N ILE A 110 3.52 19.57 -5.30
CA ILE A 110 3.40 18.44 -6.21
C ILE A 110 1.95 17.98 -6.32
N PHE A 111 1.54 17.58 -7.51
CA PHE A 111 0.30 16.82 -7.68
C PHE A 111 0.58 15.55 -8.46
N THR A 112 -0.32 14.58 -8.32
CA THR A 112 -0.02 13.21 -8.73
C THR A 112 -1.13 12.64 -9.59
N ASP A 113 -0.82 11.46 -10.18
CA ASP A 113 -1.77 10.68 -10.93
C ASP A 113 -2.20 11.32 -12.26
N ARG A 114 -3.20 10.76 -12.88
CA ARG A 114 -3.74 11.17 -14.18
C ARG A 114 -5.25 11.02 -14.21
N LEU A 115 -5.86 11.61 -15.22
CA LEU A 115 -7.30 11.45 -15.46
C LEU A 115 -7.62 9.99 -15.80
N TYR A 116 -8.54 9.40 -15.05
CA TYR A 116 -9.08 8.07 -15.32
C TYR A 116 -10.58 8.21 -15.65
N GLY A 117 -10.91 8.03 -16.90
CA GLY A 117 -12.24 8.44 -17.40
C GLY A 117 -12.44 9.96 -17.23
N ASN A 118 -13.41 10.36 -16.43
CA ASN A 118 -13.68 11.76 -16.10
C ASN A 118 -13.30 12.12 -14.66
N ILE A 119 -12.60 11.25 -13.96
CA ILE A 119 -12.26 11.42 -12.55
C ILE A 119 -10.74 11.45 -12.40
N TRP A 120 -10.26 12.37 -11.58
CA TRP A 120 -8.88 12.43 -11.16
C TRP A 120 -8.78 12.13 -9.66
N TYR A 121 -8.08 11.08 -9.31
CA TYR A 121 -7.91 10.71 -7.92
C TYR A 121 -6.67 11.41 -7.34
N GLN A 122 -6.88 12.17 -6.25
CA GLN A 122 -5.80 12.81 -5.52
C GLN A 122 -5.73 12.26 -4.09
N PRO A 123 -4.53 12.17 -3.49
CA PRO A 123 -4.43 11.75 -2.10
C PRO A 123 -5.09 12.78 -1.17
N GLY A 124 -5.91 12.31 -0.24
CA GLY A 124 -6.37 13.16 0.86
C GLY A 124 -5.19 13.50 1.79
N THR A 125 -5.29 14.59 2.53
CA THR A 125 -4.19 15.11 3.37
C THR A 125 -3.79 14.20 4.53
N GLU A 126 -4.67 13.27 4.91
CA GLU A 126 -4.42 12.26 5.95
C GLU A 126 -3.98 10.91 5.40
N SER A 127 -3.84 10.79 4.06
CA SER A 127 -3.42 9.55 3.41
C SER A 127 -1.93 9.26 3.63
N THR A 128 -1.57 8.00 3.52
CA THR A 128 -0.15 7.56 3.55
C THR A 128 0.68 8.26 2.47
N ALA A 129 0.11 8.47 1.28
CA ALA A 129 0.79 9.15 0.18
C ALA A 129 1.09 10.61 0.51
N ALA A 130 0.10 11.36 1.03
CA ALA A 130 0.31 12.75 1.41
C ALA A 130 1.36 12.90 2.53
N ARG A 131 1.36 11.98 3.50
CA ARG A 131 2.36 11.94 4.56
C ARG A 131 3.76 11.63 4.03
N LEU A 132 3.86 10.67 3.09
CA LEU A 132 5.12 10.36 2.43
C LEU A 132 5.70 11.57 1.68
N TYR A 133 4.85 12.32 0.96
CA TYR A 133 5.28 13.55 0.28
C TYR A 133 5.73 14.62 1.26
N ALA A 134 5.00 14.77 2.38
CA ALA A 134 5.40 15.71 3.44
C ALA A 134 6.75 15.33 4.09
N ASP A 135 6.96 14.04 4.32
CA ASP A 135 8.23 13.51 4.85
C ASP A 135 9.38 13.68 3.86
N ALA A 136 9.09 13.65 2.55
CA ALA A 136 10.04 13.98 1.48
C ALA A 136 10.24 15.49 1.28
N GLY A 137 9.65 16.34 2.11
CA GLY A 137 9.79 17.80 2.05
C GLY A 137 8.90 18.48 0.99
N ALA A 138 7.93 17.79 0.43
CA ALA A 138 6.98 18.34 -0.52
C ALA A 138 5.61 18.66 0.12
N ALA A 139 4.76 19.35 -0.62
CA ALA A 139 3.38 19.61 -0.25
C ALA A 139 2.43 19.30 -1.43
N ILE A 140 1.16 19.05 -1.13
CA ILE A 140 0.12 18.86 -2.14
C ILE A 140 -0.81 20.09 -2.20
N PRO A 141 -1.30 20.48 -3.38
CA PRO A 141 -2.15 21.69 -3.54
C PRO A 141 -3.59 21.48 -3.05
N PHE A 142 -3.95 20.26 -2.65
CA PHE A 142 -5.31 19.87 -2.28
C PHE A 142 -5.46 19.80 -0.76
N SER A 143 -6.56 20.30 -0.21
CA SER A 143 -6.81 20.41 1.24
C SER A 143 -8.00 19.55 1.71
N HIS A 144 -8.15 18.37 1.15
CA HIS A 144 -9.24 17.45 1.54
C HIS A 144 -8.80 16.54 2.70
N SER A 145 -9.37 16.77 3.90
CA SER A 145 -9.06 16.01 5.12
C SER A 145 -9.74 14.64 5.08
N GLN A 146 -9.07 13.68 4.47
CA GLN A 146 -9.44 12.26 4.50
C GLN A 146 -8.21 11.37 4.31
N SER A 147 -8.31 10.12 4.78
CA SER A 147 -7.22 9.13 4.72
C SER A 147 -7.11 8.41 3.37
N GLY A 148 -8.16 8.48 2.56
CA GLY A 148 -8.21 7.86 1.23
C GLY A 148 -7.92 8.82 0.10
N SER A 149 -8.22 8.37 -1.12
CA SER A 149 -8.17 9.20 -2.32
C SER A 149 -9.43 10.05 -2.46
N VAL A 150 -9.28 11.26 -2.97
CA VAL A 150 -10.35 12.20 -3.29
C VAL A 150 -10.60 12.17 -4.78
N ALA A 151 -11.83 11.96 -5.17
CA ALA A 151 -12.27 12.03 -6.58
C ALA A 151 -12.56 13.50 -6.96
N LEU A 152 -11.81 14.02 -7.91
CA LEU A 152 -11.92 15.39 -8.40
C LEU A 152 -12.22 15.39 -9.89
N SER A 153 -12.93 16.44 -10.36
CA SER A 153 -13.06 16.69 -11.80
C SER A 153 -11.75 17.26 -12.38
N ALA A 154 -11.55 17.12 -13.66
CA ALA A 154 -10.40 17.74 -14.35
C ALA A 154 -10.33 19.26 -14.14
N GLU A 155 -11.48 19.94 -14.06
CA GLU A 155 -11.56 21.38 -13.81
C GLU A 155 -11.11 21.75 -12.40
N GLN A 156 -11.54 20.97 -11.38
CA GLN A 156 -11.10 21.15 -10.00
C GLN A 156 -9.58 20.97 -9.87
N VAL A 157 -9.04 19.93 -10.52
CA VAL A 157 -7.60 19.68 -10.52
C VAL A 157 -6.87 20.81 -11.22
N TYR A 158 -7.29 21.22 -12.41
CA TYR A 158 -6.66 22.33 -13.13
C TYR A 158 -6.62 23.61 -12.29
N THR A 159 -7.73 23.96 -11.63
CA THR A 159 -7.82 25.17 -10.81
C THR A 159 -6.91 25.09 -9.58
N GLN A 160 -6.86 23.96 -8.91
CA GLN A 160 -6.10 23.79 -7.65
C GLN A 160 -4.63 23.45 -7.88
N ALA A 161 -4.32 22.72 -8.95
CA ALA A 161 -2.96 22.31 -9.27
C ALA A 161 -2.16 23.36 -10.07
N HIS A 162 -2.81 24.42 -10.56
CA HIS A 162 -2.15 25.48 -11.33
C HIS A 162 -0.86 26.02 -10.65
N PRO A 163 -0.77 26.18 -9.31
CA PRO A 163 0.45 26.62 -8.66
C PRO A 163 1.48 25.49 -8.42
N ALA A 164 1.22 24.27 -8.83
CA ALA A 164 2.12 23.16 -8.56
C ALA A 164 3.43 23.27 -9.34
N ASP A 165 4.53 22.92 -8.68
CA ASP A 165 5.87 22.92 -9.28
C ASP A 165 6.11 21.67 -10.13
N HIS A 166 5.52 20.53 -9.72
CA HIS A 166 5.74 19.23 -10.36
C HIS A 166 4.46 18.41 -10.46
N TRP A 167 4.38 17.66 -11.54
CA TRP A 167 3.37 16.64 -11.76
C TRP A 167 4.04 15.26 -11.82
N LEU A 168 3.61 14.34 -10.94
CA LEU A 168 4.09 12.95 -10.85
C LEU A 168 3.03 11.99 -11.39
N PHE A 169 3.33 11.20 -12.41
CA PHE A 169 2.40 10.27 -13.05
C PHE A 169 3.09 8.97 -13.48
#